data_2b066bfbba2135c48d16a2619357c83a
#
_entry.id   2b066bfbba2135c48d16a2619357c83a
#
_cell.length_a   1.000
_cell.length_b   1.000
_cell.length_c   1.000
_cell.angle_alpha   90.00
_cell.angle_beta   90.00
_cell.angle_gamma   90.00
#
_symmetry.space_group_name_H-M   'P 1'
#
loop_
_entity.id
_entity.type
_entity.pdbx_description
1 polymer ?
#
loop_
_entity_poly.entity_id
_entity_poly.type
_entity_poly.pdbx_seq_one_letter_code
_entity_poly.pdbx_strand_id
1 'polypeptide(L)'
;MEWYLALLLLLGTVCTAMFLGLPVAFAFFAANVLGTALFINGDVGLVFMPMEFHNAIHFSFAPIALFLLMGEILLHTGVAFKAIGAIDRMISRVPGRLSIVSIVGGTIFSSLSGSTIANTAILGSVLLPDMIKRGYKPSIAMGPIMAVGGIAMLIPPSALAVLLASIAEQSVAQLLIAGIIPGILMAVLFFAYVIGRCVLDPSLAPSYNPDESGLDEPVGFSINIGGKQLWSASYQGHYRRPVNRILPFIVYIMPLFIIFVVVVGSIFFKIAAPTEAAALGCIAALGACYFFKLFANVIKISGIDGADFTWREIWKSLMETAKINVMILFIIAGSLVFSQALSNSGATDGLLQAVSSMKLDQITVVIIMVIVLLFLGAFMDQVSMLLLTLPFFLMGAQSLQIMFNIDVIWLMVLMLITMEISLLTPPFGLLLYVMKGIAPFKVTIGEVVMSALPFIAIEVFVLALLIAVPEVAIWLPSMVK
;
A
#
# COMPACT_ATOMS: atom_id res chain seq x y z
N MET A 1 -23.29 -26.73 20.11
CA MET A 1 -23.82 -26.23 18.82
C MET A 1 -22.97 -26.85 17.74
N GLU A 2 -23.57 -27.22 16.59
CA GLU A 2 -22.76 -27.72 15.48
C GLU A 2 -21.80 -26.66 14.99
N TRP A 3 -20.58 -27.04 14.64
CA TRP A 3 -19.49 -26.14 14.32
C TRP A 3 -19.83 -25.15 13.17
N TYR A 4 -20.56 -25.62 12.17
CA TYR A 4 -20.96 -24.77 11.02
C TYR A 4 -22.02 -23.73 11.41
N LEU A 5 -22.87 -24.01 12.40
CA LEU A 5 -23.82 -23.03 12.93
C LEU A 5 -23.10 -21.95 13.76
N ALA A 6 -22.08 -22.34 14.53
CA ALA A 6 -21.26 -21.40 15.26
C ALA A 6 -20.48 -20.49 14.30
N LEU A 7 -19.88 -21.07 13.25
CA LEU A 7 -19.18 -20.33 12.20
C LEU A 7 -20.12 -19.34 11.50
N LEU A 8 -21.30 -19.80 11.07
CA LEU A 8 -22.29 -18.97 10.38
C LEU A 8 -22.81 -17.85 11.30
N LEU A 9 -23.01 -18.12 12.58
CA LEU A 9 -23.44 -17.11 13.55
C LEU A 9 -22.39 -16.03 13.72
N LEU A 10 -21.13 -16.39 13.98
CA LEU A 10 -20.06 -15.45 14.25
C LEU A 10 -19.66 -14.66 12.99
N LEU A 11 -19.36 -15.33 11.88
CA LEU A 11 -19.07 -14.67 10.60
C LEU A 11 -20.27 -13.89 10.07
N GLY A 12 -21.47 -14.48 10.17
CA GLY A 12 -22.73 -13.83 9.78
C GLY A 12 -22.98 -12.54 10.54
N THR A 13 -22.66 -12.50 11.85
CA THR A 13 -22.75 -11.26 12.66
C THR A 13 -21.81 -10.19 12.14
N VAL A 14 -20.53 -10.52 11.89
CA VAL A 14 -19.55 -9.56 11.33
C VAL A 14 -20.03 -9.07 9.97
N CYS A 15 -20.36 -9.97 9.04
CA CYS A 15 -20.80 -9.60 7.71
C CYS A 15 -22.08 -8.76 7.74
N THR A 16 -23.08 -9.15 8.52
CA THR A 16 -24.35 -8.40 8.63
C THR A 16 -24.13 -7.01 9.20
N ALA A 17 -23.31 -6.89 10.26
CA ALA A 17 -22.97 -5.59 10.85
C ALA A 17 -22.28 -4.67 9.83
N MET A 18 -21.36 -5.21 9.03
CA MET A 18 -20.70 -4.47 7.95
C MET A 18 -21.67 -4.07 6.82
N PHE A 19 -22.56 -4.95 6.40
CA PHE A 19 -23.60 -4.61 5.42
C PHE A 19 -24.58 -3.54 5.91
N LEU A 20 -24.81 -3.45 7.21
CA LEU A 20 -25.57 -2.38 7.84
C LEU A 20 -24.77 -1.05 7.95
N GLY A 21 -23.52 -1.02 7.49
CA GLY A 21 -22.68 0.16 7.46
C GLY A 21 -21.92 0.42 8.76
N LEU A 22 -21.84 -0.54 9.67
CA LEU A 22 -21.00 -0.41 10.87
C LEU A 22 -19.52 -0.54 10.49
N PRO A 23 -18.64 0.32 11.02
CA PRO A 23 -17.21 0.15 10.87
C PRO A 23 -16.77 -1.22 11.41
N VAL A 24 -15.80 -1.83 10.73
CA VAL A 24 -15.33 -3.20 10.98
C VAL A 24 -14.95 -3.44 12.44
N ALA A 25 -14.30 -2.47 13.09
CA ALA A 25 -13.96 -2.55 14.51
C ALA A 25 -15.18 -2.81 15.40
N PHE A 26 -16.29 -2.16 15.12
CA PHE A 26 -17.56 -2.37 15.85
C PHE A 26 -18.27 -3.65 15.42
N ALA A 27 -18.10 -4.10 14.17
CA ALA A 27 -18.62 -5.39 13.73
C ALA A 27 -17.94 -6.54 14.47
N PHE A 28 -16.61 -6.50 14.60
CA PHE A 28 -15.87 -7.45 15.44
C PHE A 28 -16.29 -7.36 16.92
N PHE A 29 -16.44 -6.15 17.45
CA PHE A 29 -16.88 -5.97 18.82
C PHE A 29 -18.25 -6.62 19.09
N ALA A 30 -19.21 -6.41 18.18
CA ALA A 30 -20.53 -7.05 18.31
C ALA A 30 -20.45 -8.58 18.26
N ALA A 31 -19.68 -9.14 17.33
CA ALA A 31 -19.44 -10.58 17.23
C ALA A 31 -18.70 -11.14 18.45
N ASN A 32 -17.77 -10.36 19.04
CA ASN A 32 -17.06 -10.75 20.24
C ASN A 32 -17.96 -10.79 21.47
N VAL A 33 -18.82 -9.79 21.64
CA VAL A 33 -19.82 -9.81 22.73
C VAL A 33 -20.71 -11.05 22.60
N LEU A 34 -21.22 -11.33 21.40
CA LEU A 34 -22.06 -12.49 21.14
C LEU A 34 -21.29 -13.82 21.35
N GLY A 35 -20.09 -13.90 20.78
CA GLY A 35 -19.24 -15.10 20.85
C GLY A 35 -18.77 -15.39 22.27
N THR A 36 -18.38 -14.37 23.01
CA THR A 36 -17.96 -14.51 24.42
C THR A 36 -19.13 -14.94 25.28
N ALA A 37 -20.30 -14.34 25.10
CA ALA A 37 -21.50 -14.71 25.85
C ALA A 37 -21.94 -16.16 25.59
N LEU A 38 -21.80 -16.67 24.36
CA LEU A 38 -22.27 -18.00 23.99
C LEU A 38 -21.22 -19.11 24.18
N PHE A 39 -19.94 -18.81 23.96
CA PHE A 39 -18.87 -19.81 23.86
C PHE A 39 -17.74 -19.68 24.89
N ILE A 40 -17.66 -18.54 25.61
CA ILE A 40 -16.60 -18.28 26.60
C ILE A 40 -17.22 -17.92 27.95
N ASN A 41 -17.74 -18.94 28.66
CA ASN A 41 -18.26 -18.81 30.03
C ASN A 41 -19.30 -17.70 30.30
N GLY A 42 -20.07 -17.26 29.31
CA GLY A 42 -21.18 -16.33 29.50
C GLY A 42 -20.78 -14.99 30.13
N ASP A 43 -21.43 -14.64 31.26
CA ASP A 43 -21.20 -13.38 31.97
C ASP A 43 -19.76 -13.21 32.47
N VAL A 44 -19.12 -14.30 32.87
CA VAL A 44 -17.71 -14.27 33.31
C VAL A 44 -16.79 -13.91 32.18
N GLY A 45 -17.01 -14.48 30.98
CA GLY A 45 -16.23 -14.15 29.78
C GLY A 45 -16.38 -12.67 29.41
N LEU A 46 -17.60 -12.11 29.48
CA LEU A 46 -17.84 -10.70 29.19
C LEU A 46 -17.09 -9.76 30.16
N VAL A 47 -16.95 -10.13 31.42
CA VAL A 47 -16.18 -9.35 32.41
C VAL A 47 -14.69 -9.36 32.08
N PHE A 48 -14.15 -10.45 31.54
CA PHE A 48 -12.74 -10.57 31.17
C PHE A 48 -12.42 -10.03 29.75
N MET A 49 -13.42 -9.82 28.90
CA MET A 49 -13.24 -9.33 27.53
C MET A 49 -12.39 -8.06 27.42
N PRO A 50 -12.51 -7.00 28.27
CA PRO A 50 -11.62 -5.84 28.19
C PRO A 50 -10.15 -6.17 28.47
N MET A 51 -9.87 -7.17 29.32
CA MET A 51 -8.52 -7.63 29.60
C MET A 51 -7.92 -8.36 28.38
N GLU A 52 -8.73 -9.16 27.68
CA GLU A 52 -8.32 -9.82 26.44
C GLU A 52 -8.01 -8.79 25.33
N PHE A 53 -8.81 -7.73 25.21
CA PHE A 53 -8.51 -6.61 24.32
C PHE A 53 -7.19 -5.92 24.66
N HIS A 54 -6.90 -5.74 25.94
CA HIS A 54 -5.63 -5.16 26.38
C HIS A 54 -4.44 -6.08 26.05
N ASN A 55 -4.58 -7.37 26.33
CA ASN A 55 -3.54 -8.38 26.08
C ASN A 55 -3.27 -8.60 24.59
N ALA A 56 -4.25 -8.30 23.72
CA ALA A 56 -4.12 -8.42 22.27
C ALA A 56 -3.15 -7.39 21.66
N ILE A 57 -2.84 -6.30 22.38
CA ILE A 57 -1.96 -5.22 21.87
C ILE A 57 -0.52 -5.50 22.30
N HIS A 58 0.30 -5.91 21.34
CA HIS A 58 1.72 -6.20 21.57
C HIS A 58 2.64 -5.13 20.98
N PHE A 59 3.85 -5.00 21.53
CA PHE A 59 4.87 -4.07 21.02
C PHE A 59 5.31 -4.38 19.57
N SER A 60 5.13 -5.61 19.12
CA SER A 60 5.39 -6.03 17.74
C SER A 60 4.59 -5.24 16.68
N PHE A 61 3.52 -4.52 17.08
CA PHE A 61 2.76 -3.63 16.20
C PHE A 61 3.34 -2.21 16.09
N ALA A 62 4.35 -1.85 16.91
CA ALA A 62 4.96 -0.53 16.87
C ALA A 62 5.54 -0.12 15.50
N PRO A 63 6.14 -1.01 14.68
CA PRO A 63 6.60 -0.66 13.35
C PRO A 63 5.49 -0.12 12.43
N ILE A 64 4.25 -0.57 12.60
CA ILE A 64 3.09 -0.12 11.80
C ILE A 64 2.90 1.39 11.97
N ALA A 65 2.85 1.86 13.24
CA ALA A 65 2.69 3.28 13.55
C ALA A 65 3.84 4.12 12.98
N LEU A 66 5.08 3.61 13.08
CA LEU A 66 6.27 4.32 12.63
C LEU A 66 6.35 4.38 11.09
N PHE A 67 6.03 3.32 10.36
CA PHE A 67 5.99 3.35 8.90
C PHE A 67 4.87 4.26 8.38
N LEU A 68 3.70 4.24 9.01
CA LEU A 68 2.62 5.18 8.70
C LEU A 68 3.06 6.62 8.95
N LEU A 69 3.71 6.89 10.09
CA LEU A 69 4.22 8.23 10.41
C LEU A 69 5.24 8.72 9.37
N MET A 70 6.16 7.86 8.95
CA MET A 70 7.12 8.18 7.91
C MET A 70 6.42 8.60 6.61
N GLY A 71 5.41 7.83 6.19
CA GLY A 71 4.60 8.14 5.01
C GLY A 71 3.85 9.46 5.14
N GLU A 72 3.18 9.70 6.27
CA GLU A 72 2.42 10.92 6.55
C GLU A 72 3.32 12.17 6.58
N ILE A 73 4.54 12.06 7.12
CA ILE A 73 5.52 13.16 7.10
C ILE A 73 5.85 13.53 5.64
N LEU A 74 6.20 12.55 4.81
CA LEU A 74 6.55 12.79 3.41
C LEU A 74 5.38 13.33 2.59
N LEU A 75 4.16 12.94 2.96
CA LEU A 75 2.93 13.39 2.34
C LEU A 75 2.63 14.86 2.66
N HIS A 76 2.49 15.18 3.94
CA HIS A 76 2.07 16.51 4.40
C HIS A 76 3.10 17.61 4.15
N THR A 77 4.39 17.26 4.06
CA THR A 77 5.47 18.19 3.69
C THR A 77 5.56 18.47 2.20
N GLY A 78 4.74 17.83 1.36
CA GLY A 78 4.70 18.07 -0.07
C GLY A 78 5.91 17.52 -0.86
N VAL A 79 6.82 16.81 -0.22
CA VAL A 79 8.00 16.20 -0.86
C VAL A 79 7.58 15.23 -1.98
N ALA A 80 6.52 14.47 -1.75
CA ALA A 80 5.96 13.55 -2.73
C ALA A 80 5.57 14.24 -4.05
N PHE A 81 4.89 15.38 -3.97
CA PHE A 81 4.46 16.14 -5.15
C PHE A 81 5.66 16.64 -5.97
N LYS A 82 6.72 17.05 -5.29
CA LYS A 82 7.96 17.54 -5.93
C LYS A 82 8.74 16.42 -6.61
N ALA A 83 8.73 15.23 -6.00
CA ALA A 83 9.32 14.04 -6.59
C ALA A 83 8.61 13.65 -7.90
N ILE A 84 7.26 13.67 -7.93
CA ILE A 84 6.46 13.42 -9.13
C ILE A 84 6.82 14.43 -10.23
N GLY A 85 6.90 15.72 -9.91
CA GLY A 85 7.30 16.77 -10.85
C GLY A 85 8.73 16.60 -11.38
N ALA A 86 9.66 16.11 -10.55
CA ALA A 86 11.02 15.81 -10.96
C ALA A 86 11.09 14.61 -11.94
N ILE A 87 10.29 13.56 -11.69
CA ILE A 87 10.19 12.40 -12.59
C ILE A 87 9.56 12.83 -13.93
N ASP A 88 8.52 13.67 -13.88
CA ASP A 88 7.90 14.19 -15.10
C ASP A 88 8.91 14.92 -16.00
N ARG A 89 9.82 15.69 -15.40
CA ARG A 89 10.91 16.38 -16.15
C ARG A 89 11.92 15.41 -16.77
N MET A 90 12.15 14.25 -16.18
CA MET A 90 13.05 13.22 -16.74
C MET A 90 12.47 12.53 -17.97
N ILE A 91 11.17 12.22 -17.97
CA ILE A 91 10.48 11.46 -19.01
C ILE A 91 9.92 12.44 -20.06
N SER A 92 10.72 12.90 -21.03
CA SER A 92 10.32 14.02 -21.88
C SER A 92 9.72 13.67 -23.26
N ARG A 93 9.84 12.44 -23.78
CA ARG A 93 9.48 12.11 -25.16
C ARG A 93 8.83 10.73 -25.37
N VAL A 94 8.33 10.12 -24.32
CA VAL A 94 7.75 8.78 -24.40
C VAL A 94 6.23 8.90 -24.58
N PRO A 95 5.59 8.15 -25.51
CA PRO A 95 4.14 8.09 -25.58
C PRO A 95 3.55 7.65 -24.24
N GLY A 96 2.47 8.29 -23.79
CA GLY A 96 1.90 8.00 -22.47
C GLY A 96 2.71 8.53 -21.28
N ARG A 97 3.53 9.56 -21.50
CA ARG A 97 4.46 10.16 -20.54
C ARG A 97 3.87 10.26 -19.11
N LEU A 98 2.71 10.91 -18.93
CA LEU A 98 2.13 11.10 -17.59
C LEU A 98 1.66 9.80 -16.95
N SER A 99 1.20 8.83 -17.74
CA SER A 99 0.88 7.48 -17.22
C SER A 99 2.14 6.73 -16.80
N ILE A 100 3.26 6.91 -17.49
CA ILE A 100 4.56 6.36 -17.09
C ILE A 100 5.07 7.06 -15.83
N VAL A 101 4.92 8.38 -15.75
CA VAL A 101 5.24 9.16 -14.54
C VAL A 101 4.43 8.65 -13.35
N SER A 102 3.14 8.33 -13.54
CA SER A 102 2.32 7.77 -12.47
C SER A 102 2.83 6.40 -12.01
N ILE A 103 3.29 5.53 -12.92
CA ILE A 103 3.83 4.21 -12.56
C ILE A 103 5.17 4.37 -11.83
N VAL A 104 6.13 5.07 -12.41
CA VAL A 104 7.46 5.22 -11.82
C VAL A 104 7.40 6.03 -10.52
N GLY A 105 6.76 7.19 -10.55
CA GLY A 105 6.59 8.06 -9.39
C GLY A 105 5.75 7.41 -8.31
N GLY A 106 4.65 6.75 -8.71
CA GLY A 106 3.79 6.04 -7.81
C GLY A 106 4.47 4.84 -7.15
N THR A 107 5.27 4.06 -7.87
CA THR A 107 6.04 2.95 -7.28
C THR A 107 7.03 3.45 -6.22
N ILE A 108 7.78 4.51 -6.53
CA ILE A 108 8.70 5.14 -5.56
C ILE A 108 7.92 5.69 -4.36
N PHE A 109 6.80 6.36 -4.59
CA PHE A 109 6.01 6.94 -3.52
C PHE A 109 5.23 5.89 -2.73
N SER A 110 4.72 4.85 -3.38
CA SER A 110 4.09 3.69 -2.73
C SER A 110 5.01 3.06 -1.69
N SER A 111 6.28 2.87 -2.06
CA SER A 111 7.27 2.29 -1.15
C SER A 111 7.56 3.16 0.09
N LEU A 112 7.22 4.45 0.06
CA LEU A 112 7.48 5.37 1.16
C LEU A 112 6.22 5.68 1.99
N SER A 113 5.04 5.69 1.35
CA SER A 113 3.79 6.05 2.01
C SER A 113 3.17 4.91 2.82
N GLY A 114 3.40 3.66 2.40
CA GLY A 114 2.77 2.48 3.00
C GLY A 114 1.24 2.46 2.94
N SER A 115 0.61 3.42 2.26
CA SER A 115 -0.84 3.58 2.17
C SER A 115 -1.31 3.61 0.72
N THR A 116 -2.00 2.57 0.31
CA THR A 116 -2.56 2.38 -1.04
C THR A 116 -3.56 3.49 -1.40
N ILE A 117 -4.46 3.81 -0.46
CA ILE A 117 -5.51 4.81 -0.65
C ILE A 117 -4.90 6.20 -0.80
N ALA A 118 -4.01 6.59 0.12
CA ALA A 118 -3.34 7.89 0.08
C ALA A 118 -2.53 8.07 -1.21
N ASN A 119 -1.80 7.04 -1.63
CA ASN A 119 -1.02 7.07 -2.87
C ASN A 119 -1.91 7.31 -4.10
N THR A 120 -2.99 6.54 -4.24
CA THR A 120 -3.95 6.72 -5.34
C THR A 120 -4.61 8.09 -5.31
N ALA A 121 -4.97 8.59 -4.12
CA ALA A 121 -5.58 9.90 -3.97
C ALA A 121 -4.65 11.03 -4.40
N ILE A 122 -3.38 10.96 -4.02
CA ILE A 122 -2.38 11.98 -4.34
C ILE A 122 -2.06 11.97 -5.82
N LEU A 123 -1.66 10.81 -6.36
CA LEU A 123 -1.34 10.69 -7.78
C LEU A 123 -2.53 11.11 -8.65
N GLY A 124 -3.75 10.70 -8.26
CA GLY A 124 -4.97 11.08 -8.95
C GLY A 124 -5.22 12.58 -8.92
N SER A 125 -5.10 13.21 -7.75
CA SER A 125 -5.34 14.65 -7.61
C SER A 125 -4.32 15.51 -8.36
N VAL A 126 -3.08 15.04 -8.49
CA VAL A 126 -1.99 15.78 -9.17
C VAL A 126 -1.99 15.53 -10.67
N LEU A 127 -2.01 14.26 -11.08
CA LEU A 127 -1.77 13.90 -12.48
C LEU A 127 -3.04 13.86 -13.32
N LEU A 128 -4.15 13.38 -12.76
CA LEU A 128 -5.38 13.15 -13.54
C LEU A 128 -5.95 14.42 -14.19
N PRO A 129 -6.04 15.59 -13.48
CA PRO A 129 -6.54 16.81 -14.11
C PRO A 129 -5.69 17.27 -15.29
N ASP A 130 -4.37 17.13 -15.21
CA ASP A 130 -3.44 17.50 -16.29
C ASP A 130 -3.52 16.50 -17.46
N MET A 131 -3.62 15.19 -17.16
CA MET A 131 -3.81 14.15 -18.19
C MET A 131 -5.09 14.38 -19.00
N ILE A 132 -6.21 14.69 -18.33
CA ILE A 132 -7.49 14.93 -18.99
C ILE A 132 -7.44 16.21 -19.84
N LYS A 133 -6.85 17.29 -19.30
CA LYS A 133 -6.64 18.54 -20.09
C LYS A 133 -5.84 18.31 -21.36
N ARG A 134 -4.89 17.37 -21.35
CA ARG A 134 -4.05 17.00 -22.48
C ARG A 134 -4.68 15.97 -23.41
N GLY A 135 -5.93 15.57 -23.15
CA GLY A 135 -6.68 14.66 -24.00
C GLY A 135 -6.38 13.17 -23.79
N TYR A 136 -5.78 12.79 -22.65
CA TYR A 136 -5.63 11.37 -22.31
C TYR A 136 -6.99 10.72 -22.11
N LYS A 137 -7.16 9.51 -22.65
CA LYS A 137 -8.38 8.74 -22.41
C LYS A 137 -8.42 8.20 -20.97
N PRO A 138 -9.61 8.09 -20.36
CA PRO A 138 -9.78 7.60 -18.99
C PRO A 138 -9.05 6.28 -18.71
N SER A 139 -9.07 5.33 -19.65
CA SER A 139 -8.46 4.02 -19.51
C SER A 139 -6.95 4.05 -19.25
N ILE A 140 -6.23 4.99 -19.88
CA ILE A 140 -4.78 5.11 -19.74
C ILE A 140 -4.38 6.17 -18.70
N ALA A 141 -5.32 7.02 -18.27
CA ALA A 141 -5.10 8.01 -17.25
C ALA A 141 -5.32 7.43 -15.84
N MET A 142 -6.48 6.80 -15.59
CA MET A 142 -6.88 6.35 -14.26
C MET A 142 -6.32 4.98 -13.89
N GLY A 143 -6.27 4.03 -14.84
CA GLY A 143 -5.82 2.66 -14.59
C GLY A 143 -4.44 2.57 -13.94
N PRO A 144 -3.39 3.19 -14.52
CA PRO A 144 -2.04 3.15 -13.94
C PRO A 144 -1.96 3.76 -12.55
N ILE A 145 -2.72 4.83 -12.27
CA ILE A 145 -2.73 5.49 -10.96
C ILE A 145 -3.30 4.57 -9.88
N MET A 146 -4.39 3.88 -10.19
CA MET A 146 -5.01 2.93 -9.25
C MET A 146 -4.13 1.72 -9.03
N ALA A 147 -3.63 1.11 -10.10
CA ALA A 147 -2.81 -0.09 -10.04
C ALA A 147 -1.53 0.11 -9.24
N VAL A 148 -0.80 1.22 -9.47
CA VAL A 148 0.42 1.48 -8.72
C VAL A 148 0.19 1.77 -7.25
N GLY A 149 -1.04 2.20 -6.89
CA GLY A 149 -1.44 2.35 -5.50
C GLY A 149 -1.26 1.06 -4.71
N GLY A 150 -1.64 -0.07 -5.29
CA GLY A 150 -1.55 -1.39 -4.67
C GLY A 150 -0.12 -1.90 -4.44
N ILE A 151 0.84 -1.54 -5.29
CA ILE A 151 2.25 -1.92 -5.12
C ILE A 151 2.80 -1.52 -3.74
N ALA A 152 2.20 -0.55 -3.06
CA ALA A 152 2.55 -0.16 -1.70
C ALA A 152 2.49 -1.30 -0.67
N MET A 153 1.75 -2.36 -0.94
CA MET A 153 1.69 -3.52 -0.06
C MET A 153 2.89 -4.44 -0.19
N LEU A 154 3.50 -4.48 -1.36
CA LEU A 154 4.58 -5.41 -1.70
C LEU A 154 5.96 -4.80 -1.50
N ILE A 155 6.17 -3.57 -1.99
CA ILE A 155 7.49 -2.94 -1.92
C ILE A 155 7.68 -2.29 -0.55
N PRO A 156 8.71 -2.68 0.23
CA PRO A 156 8.99 -2.09 1.54
C PRO A 156 9.29 -0.58 1.47
N PRO A 157 8.98 0.15 2.55
CA PRO A 157 8.28 -0.26 3.76
C PRO A 157 6.76 -0.36 3.59
N SER A 158 6.18 -1.50 3.95
CA SER A 158 4.76 -1.78 3.83
C SER A 158 4.12 -1.99 5.21
N ALA A 159 3.21 -1.12 5.61
CA ALA A 159 2.51 -1.23 6.90
C ALA A 159 1.65 -2.51 6.97
N LEU A 160 1.01 -2.91 5.85
CA LEU A 160 0.18 -4.12 5.79
C LEU A 160 1.00 -5.40 5.82
N ALA A 161 2.17 -5.44 5.17
CA ALA A 161 3.07 -6.58 5.28
C ALA A 161 3.59 -6.74 6.71
N VAL A 162 3.92 -5.62 7.39
CA VAL A 162 4.30 -5.64 8.81
C VAL A 162 3.16 -6.14 9.68
N LEU A 163 1.94 -5.66 9.44
CA LEU A 163 0.75 -6.11 10.16
C LEU A 163 0.54 -7.61 10.00
N LEU A 164 0.55 -8.11 8.76
CA LEU A 164 0.35 -9.52 8.45
C LEU A 164 1.40 -10.40 9.15
N ALA A 165 2.69 -10.06 9.01
CA ALA A 165 3.77 -10.84 9.62
C ALA A 165 3.72 -10.79 11.15
N SER A 166 3.40 -9.63 11.75
CA SER A 166 3.33 -9.48 13.21
C SER A 166 2.19 -10.28 13.83
N ILE A 167 1.01 -10.31 13.21
CA ILE A 167 -0.12 -11.09 13.72
C ILE A 167 0.07 -12.58 13.48
N ALA A 168 0.65 -12.95 12.34
CA ALA A 168 1.00 -14.35 12.04
C ALA A 168 2.23 -14.85 12.83
N GLU A 169 2.81 -14.02 13.70
CA GLU A 169 4.04 -14.32 14.46
C GLU A 169 5.21 -14.78 13.59
N GLN A 170 5.31 -14.21 12.38
CA GLN A 170 6.34 -14.52 11.39
C GLN A 170 7.36 -13.38 11.25
N SER A 171 8.47 -13.69 10.59
CA SER A 171 9.52 -12.70 10.37
C SER A 171 9.07 -11.56 9.45
N VAL A 172 8.87 -10.38 10.04
CA VAL A 172 8.57 -9.14 9.30
C VAL A 172 9.64 -8.85 8.24
N ALA A 173 10.91 -9.07 8.58
CA ALA A 173 12.03 -8.85 7.66
C ALA A 173 11.92 -9.74 6.41
N GLN A 174 11.64 -11.03 6.60
CA GLN A 174 11.53 -11.98 5.49
C GLN A 174 10.35 -11.63 4.57
N LEU A 175 9.19 -11.26 5.13
CA LEU A 175 8.02 -10.90 4.32
C LEU A 175 8.26 -9.60 3.55
N LEU A 176 8.83 -8.58 4.17
CA LEU A 176 9.16 -7.32 3.49
C LEU A 176 10.10 -7.56 2.31
N ILE A 177 11.11 -8.42 2.48
CA ILE A 177 12.06 -8.76 1.41
C ILE A 177 11.40 -9.61 0.31
N ALA A 178 10.49 -10.52 0.69
CA ALA A 178 9.75 -11.37 -0.26
C ALA A 178 8.88 -10.58 -1.22
N GLY A 179 8.32 -9.45 -0.79
CA GLY A 179 7.49 -8.59 -1.61
C GLY A 179 8.23 -7.81 -2.70
N ILE A 180 9.56 -7.66 -2.61
CA ILE A 180 10.34 -6.80 -3.52
C ILE A 180 10.27 -7.32 -4.96
N ILE A 181 10.56 -8.59 -5.20
CA ILE A 181 10.59 -9.16 -6.57
C ILE A 181 9.20 -9.14 -7.20
N PRO A 182 8.13 -9.63 -6.55
CA PRO A 182 6.78 -9.52 -7.08
C PRO A 182 6.35 -8.08 -7.36
N GLY A 183 6.64 -7.15 -6.46
CA GLY A 183 6.29 -5.73 -6.63
C GLY A 183 7.00 -5.08 -7.80
N ILE A 184 8.31 -5.34 -7.99
CA ILE A 184 9.06 -4.86 -9.15
C ILE A 184 8.54 -5.50 -10.44
N LEU A 185 8.25 -6.80 -10.44
CA LEU A 185 7.68 -7.50 -11.59
C LEU A 185 6.36 -6.87 -12.02
N MET A 186 5.47 -6.58 -11.09
CA MET A 186 4.20 -5.90 -11.37
C MET A 186 4.42 -4.51 -11.96
N ALA A 187 5.32 -3.70 -11.36
CA ALA A 187 5.64 -2.36 -11.86
C ALA A 187 6.18 -2.41 -13.29
N VAL A 188 7.05 -3.37 -13.61
CA VAL A 188 7.59 -3.57 -14.97
C VAL A 188 6.49 -3.99 -15.95
N LEU A 189 5.60 -4.88 -15.57
CA LEU A 189 4.49 -5.31 -16.42
C LEU A 189 3.48 -4.17 -16.66
N PHE A 190 3.15 -3.38 -15.66
CA PHE A 190 2.32 -2.18 -15.80
C PHE A 190 2.97 -1.17 -16.75
N PHE A 191 4.26 -0.93 -16.59
CA PHE A 191 5.04 -0.05 -17.47
C PHE A 191 5.04 -0.56 -18.91
N ALA A 192 5.30 -1.84 -19.12
CA ALA A 192 5.29 -2.47 -20.45
C ALA A 192 3.91 -2.40 -21.11
N TYR A 193 2.83 -2.64 -20.34
CA TYR A 193 1.46 -2.52 -20.82
C TYR A 193 1.15 -1.09 -21.29
N VAL A 194 1.45 -0.08 -20.46
CA VAL A 194 1.16 1.32 -20.79
C VAL A 194 1.91 1.77 -22.02
N ILE A 195 3.21 1.46 -22.14
CA ILE A 195 3.99 1.78 -23.34
C ILE A 195 3.42 1.06 -24.57
N GLY A 196 3.20 -0.25 -24.45
CA GLY A 196 2.66 -1.04 -25.55
C GLY A 196 1.33 -0.47 -26.07
N ARG A 197 0.40 -0.12 -25.17
CA ARG A 197 -0.89 0.47 -25.53
C ARG A 197 -0.74 1.85 -26.18
N CYS A 198 0.13 2.71 -25.66
CA CYS A 198 0.33 4.06 -26.21
C CYS A 198 1.10 4.05 -27.55
N VAL A 199 1.94 3.05 -27.80
CA VAL A 199 2.61 2.86 -29.08
C VAL A 199 1.66 2.32 -30.14
N LEU A 200 0.79 1.35 -29.77
CA LEU A 200 -0.19 0.76 -30.66
C LEU A 200 -1.34 1.72 -31.00
N ASP A 201 -1.78 2.52 -30.06
CA ASP A 201 -2.83 3.53 -30.24
C ASP A 201 -2.40 4.88 -29.64
N PRO A 202 -1.73 5.73 -30.42
CA PRO A 202 -1.31 7.06 -29.96
C PRO A 202 -2.47 7.99 -29.57
N SER A 203 -3.71 7.67 -29.96
CA SER A 203 -4.89 8.46 -29.59
C SER A 203 -5.25 8.35 -28.10
N LEU A 204 -4.74 7.33 -27.40
CA LEU A 204 -4.97 7.11 -25.98
C LEU A 204 -4.27 8.17 -25.12
N ALA A 205 -3.07 8.58 -25.54
CA ALA A 205 -2.24 9.56 -24.84
C ALA A 205 -1.52 10.43 -25.86
N PRO A 206 -2.16 11.52 -26.33
CA PRO A 206 -1.58 12.41 -27.33
C PRO A 206 -0.22 12.92 -26.87
N SER A 207 0.76 12.83 -27.77
CA SER A 207 2.08 13.42 -27.52
C SER A 207 1.96 14.94 -27.56
N TYR A 208 2.49 15.61 -26.57
CA TYR A 208 2.58 17.06 -26.53
C TYR A 208 4.04 17.50 -26.46
N ASN A 209 4.32 18.64 -27.08
CA ASN A 209 5.64 19.26 -26.91
C ASN A 209 5.74 19.88 -25.50
N PRO A 210 6.78 19.56 -24.74
CA PRO A 210 7.00 20.19 -23.44
C PRO A 210 7.10 21.73 -23.55
N ASP A 211 7.52 22.23 -24.72
CA ASP A 211 7.68 23.65 -25.03
C ASP A 211 6.33 24.42 -25.06
N GLU A 212 5.19 23.73 -25.30
CA GLU A 212 3.84 24.31 -25.32
C GLU A 212 3.15 24.32 -23.94
N SER A 213 3.74 23.69 -22.95
CA SER A 213 3.09 23.43 -21.66
C SER A 213 3.29 24.52 -20.60
N GLY A 214 3.91 25.66 -20.95
CA GLY A 214 4.23 26.72 -19.97
C GLY A 214 5.31 26.31 -18.96
N LEU A 215 5.97 25.17 -19.16
CA LEU A 215 7.12 24.70 -18.36
C LEU A 215 8.43 25.38 -18.82
N ASP A 216 8.34 26.34 -19.71
CA ASP A 216 9.44 27.19 -20.19
C ASP A 216 9.81 28.31 -19.21
N GLU A 217 9.36 28.23 -17.94
CA GLU A 217 9.90 29.15 -16.96
C GLU A 217 11.41 28.95 -16.85
N PRO A 218 12.20 30.01 -17.03
CA PRO A 218 13.66 29.92 -16.97
C PRO A 218 14.05 29.34 -15.61
N VAL A 219 14.78 28.22 -15.60
CA VAL A 219 15.32 27.66 -14.37
C VAL A 219 16.46 28.60 -13.93
N GLY A 220 16.13 29.52 -13.05
CA GLY A 220 17.10 30.39 -12.41
C GLY A 220 17.66 29.68 -11.17
N PHE A 221 18.99 29.60 -11.13
CA PHE A 221 19.72 29.22 -9.92
C PHE A 221 20.19 30.49 -9.25
N SER A 222 19.81 30.70 -8.00
CA SER A 222 20.43 31.76 -7.18
C SER A 222 20.89 31.17 -5.85
N ILE A 223 22.12 31.43 -5.49
CA ILE A 223 22.67 31.07 -4.18
C ILE A 223 22.55 32.30 -3.29
N ASN A 224 21.69 32.19 -2.26
CA ASN A 224 21.48 33.23 -1.27
C ASN A 224 22.04 32.76 0.09
N ILE A 225 23.02 33.42 0.64
CA ILE A 225 23.54 33.16 1.99
C ILE A 225 23.45 34.45 2.81
N GLY A 226 22.75 34.36 3.97
CA GLY A 226 22.59 35.50 4.87
C GLY A 226 21.86 36.70 4.25
N GLY A 227 20.92 36.48 3.34
CA GLY A 227 20.18 37.56 2.69
C GLY A 227 20.91 38.26 1.53
N LYS A 228 22.14 37.86 1.23
CA LYS A 228 22.90 38.34 0.08
C LYS A 228 22.92 37.27 -1.03
N GLN A 229 22.55 37.68 -2.24
CA GLN A 229 22.67 36.87 -3.43
C GLN A 229 24.14 36.80 -3.85
N LEU A 230 24.77 35.66 -3.62
CA LEU A 230 26.19 35.44 -3.93
C LEU A 230 26.43 35.08 -5.39
N TRP A 231 25.47 34.41 -5.99
CA TRP A 231 25.54 33.96 -7.36
C TRP A 231 24.14 33.77 -7.95
N SER A 232 23.94 34.20 -9.19
CA SER A 232 22.74 33.88 -9.94
C SER A 232 23.12 33.49 -11.36
N ALA A 233 22.59 32.36 -11.81
CA ALA A 233 22.63 31.97 -13.21
C ALA A 233 21.19 31.78 -13.66
N SER A 234 20.74 32.62 -14.58
CA SER A 234 19.48 32.40 -15.30
C SER A 234 19.80 31.69 -16.59
N TYR A 235 19.35 30.46 -16.72
CA TYR A 235 19.42 29.73 -17.99
C TYR A 235 18.13 29.97 -18.75
N GLN A 236 18.10 30.99 -19.59
CA GLN A 236 17.04 31.14 -20.61
C GLN A 236 17.20 30.02 -21.63
N GLY A 237 16.19 29.23 -21.80
CA GLY A 237 16.06 28.34 -22.93
C GLY A 237 16.09 26.86 -22.61
N HIS A 238 15.04 26.27 -23.05
CA HIS A 238 14.79 24.88 -23.39
C HIS A 238 15.07 23.78 -22.34
N TYR A 239 14.03 23.04 -22.03
CA TYR A 239 13.98 21.73 -21.37
C TYR A 239 15.08 20.73 -21.85
N ARG A 240 15.82 21.09 -22.88
CA ARG A 240 16.86 20.26 -23.53
C ARG A 240 18.17 20.19 -22.76
N ARG A 241 18.41 21.06 -21.77
CA ARG A 241 19.68 21.00 -21.01
C ARG A 241 19.63 19.90 -19.95
N PRO A 242 20.63 19.00 -19.91
CA PRO A 242 20.66 17.89 -18.92
C PRO A 242 20.57 18.38 -17.47
N VAL A 243 21.07 19.56 -17.16
CA VAL A 243 21.01 20.14 -15.82
C VAL A 243 19.55 20.36 -15.35
N ASN A 244 18.66 20.83 -16.24
CA ASN A 244 17.26 21.10 -15.89
C ASN A 244 16.44 19.83 -15.63
N ARG A 245 16.93 18.66 -16.06
CA ARG A 245 16.31 17.37 -15.87
C ARG A 245 16.92 16.60 -14.70
N ILE A 246 18.25 16.54 -14.68
CA ILE A 246 19.00 15.70 -13.74
C ILE A 246 19.02 16.34 -12.34
N LEU A 247 19.16 17.65 -12.25
CA LEU A 247 19.27 18.29 -10.92
C LEU A 247 18.01 18.19 -10.07
N PRO A 248 16.77 18.47 -10.59
CA PRO A 248 15.56 18.23 -9.82
C PRO A 248 15.39 16.76 -9.44
N PHE A 249 15.74 15.83 -10.35
CA PHE A 249 15.70 14.41 -10.06
C PHE A 249 16.64 14.05 -8.89
N ILE A 250 17.91 14.48 -8.92
CA ILE A 250 18.86 14.22 -7.83
C ILE A 250 18.36 14.86 -6.53
N VAL A 251 17.90 16.09 -6.57
CA VAL A 251 17.49 16.83 -5.37
C VAL A 251 16.26 16.20 -4.71
N TYR A 252 15.25 15.77 -5.48
CA TYR A 252 13.98 15.30 -4.90
C TYR A 252 13.84 13.78 -4.82
N ILE A 253 14.52 13.03 -5.70
CA ILE A 253 14.42 11.56 -5.70
C ILE A 253 15.52 10.93 -4.86
N MET A 254 16.76 11.46 -4.88
CA MET A 254 17.87 10.85 -4.16
C MET A 254 17.63 10.76 -2.63
N PRO A 255 17.10 11.79 -1.95
CA PRO A 255 16.78 11.66 -0.52
C PRO A 255 15.73 10.60 -0.23
N LEU A 256 14.70 10.46 -1.09
CA LEU A 256 13.70 9.41 -0.96
C LEU A 256 14.31 8.02 -1.17
N PHE A 257 15.19 7.89 -2.15
CA PHE A 257 15.94 6.65 -2.38
C PHE A 257 16.86 6.31 -1.19
N ILE A 258 17.52 7.31 -0.58
CA ILE A 258 18.34 7.12 0.63
C ILE A 258 17.46 6.62 1.79
N ILE A 259 16.26 7.18 2.00
CA ILE A 259 15.33 6.69 3.03
C ILE A 259 15.00 5.22 2.78
N PHE A 260 14.66 4.86 1.54
CA PHE A 260 14.40 3.48 1.15
C PHE A 260 15.60 2.56 1.46
N VAL A 261 16.79 2.95 1.03
CA VAL A 261 18.03 2.18 1.27
C VAL A 261 18.34 2.05 2.76
N VAL A 262 18.16 3.11 3.54
CA VAL A 262 18.38 3.07 5.00
C VAL A 262 17.40 2.10 5.66
N VAL A 263 16.12 2.17 5.34
CA VAL A 263 15.10 1.30 5.95
C VAL A 263 15.29 -0.14 5.49
N VAL A 264 15.24 -0.39 4.18
CA VAL A 264 15.29 -1.76 3.64
C VAL A 264 16.68 -2.37 3.84
N GLY A 265 17.72 -1.58 3.63
CA GLY A 265 19.11 -2.03 3.81
C GLY A 265 19.41 -2.40 5.27
N SER A 266 18.95 -1.60 6.24
CA SER A 266 19.15 -1.92 7.66
C SER A 266 18.47 -3.23 8.08
N ILE A 267 17.29 -3.51 7.52
CA ILE A 267 16.58 -4.78 7.73
C ILE A 267 17.30 -5.93 7.01
N PHE A 268 17.66 -5.72 5.73
CA PHE A 268 18.30 -6.74 4.90
C PHE A 268 19.64 -7.22 5.47
N PHE A 269 20.49 -6.28 5.89
CA PHE A 269 21.78 -6.59 6.50
C PHE A 269 21.71 -6.93 7.99
N LYS A 270 20.50 -7.06 8.56
CA LYS A 270 20.26 -7.33 9.99
C LYS A 270 20.94 -6.34 10.94
N ILE A 271 21.11 -5.08 10.50
CA ILE A 271 21.70 -3.99 11.30
C ILE A 271 20.67 -3.49 12.31
N ALA A 272 19.38 -3.46 11.92
CA ALA A 272 18.28 -2.97 12.74
C ALA A 272 17.08 -3.92 12.67
N ALA A 273 16.38 -4.05 13.80
CA ALA A 273 15.06 -4.68 13.83
C ALA A 273 14.04 -3.85 13.03
N PRO A 274 12.93 -4.44 12.56
CA PRO A 274 11.91 -3.69 11.79
C PRO A 274 11.40 -2.43 12.49
N THR A 275 11.28 -2.45 13.82
CA THR A 275 10.89 -1.29 14.65
C THR A 275 11.94 -0.19 14.60
N GLU A 276 13.19 -0.57 14.74
CA GLU A 276 14.33 0.35 14.70
C GLU A 276 14.52 0.94 13.30
N ALA A 277 14.36 0.11 12.26
CA ALA A 277 14.41 0.54 10.87
C ALA A 277 13.28 1.54 10.54
N ALA A 278 12.08 1.30 11.06
CA ALA A 278 10.95 2.23 10.91
C ALA A 278 11.22 3.57 11.62
N ALA A 279 11.81 3.54 12.82
CA ALA A 279 12.21 4.75 13.55
C ALA A 279 13.30 5.52 12.80
N LEU A 280 14.32 4.82 12.26
CA LEU A 280 15.34 5.42 11.39
C LEU A 280 14.72 6.04 10.14
N GLY A 281 13.70 5.38 9.55
CA GLY A 281 12.93 5.90 8.43
C GLY A 281 12.24 7.22 8.76
N CYS A 282 11.59 7.34 9.93
CA CYS A 282 10.98 8.59 10.40
C CYS A 282 12.02 9.71 10.57
N ILE A 283 13.16 9.40 11.19
CA ILE A 283 14.25 10.37 11.37
C ILE A 283 14.81 10.80 10.02
N ALA A 284 15.03 9.87 9.10
CA ALA A 284 15.50 10.15 7.75
C ALA A 284 14.50 11.00 6.95
N ALA A 285 13.19 10.74 7.09
CA ALA A 285 12.13 11.54 6.46
C ALA A 285 12.11 12.98 6.99
N LEU A 286 12.20 13.18 8.31
CA LEU A 286 12.32 14.50 8.91
C LEU A 286 13.60 15.21 8.45
N GLY A 287 14.73 14.49 8.41
CA GLY A 287 16.00 14.99 7.90
C GLY A 287 15.91 15.42 6.44
N ALA A 288 15.26 14.64 5.58
CA ALA A 288 15.04 14.98 4.18
C ALA A 288 14.16 16.23 4.03
N CYS A 289 13.08 16.35 4.80
CA CYS A 289 12.22 17.54 4.80
C CYS A 289 12.98 18.80 5.24
N TYR A 290 13.81 18.68 6.28
CA TYR A 290 14.67 19.78 6.74
C TYR A 290 15.72 20.16 5.69
N PHE A 291 16.33 19.16 5.06
CA PHE A 291 17.28 19.36 3.96
C PHE A 291 16.62 20.12 2.79
N PHE A 292 15.41 19.71 2.38
CA PHE A 292 14.70 20.43 1.32
C PHE A 292 14.38 21.87 1.68
N LYS A 293 13.99 22.14 2.93
CA LYS A 293 13.75 23.50 3.41
C LYS A 293 15.03 24.35 3.39
N LEU A 294 16.12 23.77 3.87
CA LEU A 294 17.42 24.45 3.88
C LEU A 294 17.90 24.71 2.45
N PHE A 295 17.79 23.70 1.57
CA PHE A 295 18.19 23.79 0.18
C PHE A 295 17.38 24.84 -0.58
N ALA A 296 16.07 24.89 -0.38
CA ALA A 296 15.20 25.90 -0.99
C ALA A 296 15.49 27.32 -0.50
N ASN A 297 15.98 27.48 0.73
CA ASN A 297 16.39 28.79 1.27
C ASN A 297 17.75 29.24 0.74
N VAL A 298 18.66 28.29 0.47
CA VAL A 298 20.03 28.58 0.00
C VAL A 298 20.12 28.63 -1.52
N ILE A 299 19.45 27.67 -2.18
CA ILE A 299 19.44 27.52 -3.64
C ILE A 299 17.99 27.66 -4.12
N LYS A 300 17.63 28.82 -4.63
CA LYS A 300 16.33 28.99 -5.30
C LYS A 300 16.42 28.44 -6.71
N ILE A 301 15.66 27.36 -6.96
CA ILE A 301 15.45 26.82 -8.29
C ILE A 301 14.02 27.25 -8.69
N SER A 302 13.89 28.07 -9.74
CA SER A 302 12.58 28.49 -10.20
C SER A 302 11.73 27.31 -10.61
N GLY A 303 10.45 27.32 -10.25
CA GLY A 303 9.51 26.23 -10.48
C GLY A 303 9.65 25.01 -9.56
N ILE A 304 10.46 25.10 -8.50
CA ILE A 304 10.58 24.11 -7.43
C ILE A 304 10.48 24.82 -6.10
N ASP A 305 9.28 24.91 -5.55
CA ASP A 305 9.05 25.50 -4.23
C ASP A 305 9.61 24.59 -3.12
N GLY A 306 10.11 25.17 -2.05
CA GLY A 306 10.60 24.43 -0.87
C GLY A 306 9.52 23.53 -0.26
N ALA A 307 9.90 22.50 0.49
CA ALA A 307 8.97 21.70 1.27
C ALA A 307 8.35 22.58 2.37
N ASP A 308 7.05 22.40 2.64
CA ASP A 308 6.36 23.10 3.73
C ASP A 308 6.70 22.45 5.07
N PHE A 309 7.97 22.56 5.47
CA PHE A 309 8.46 22.05 6.74
C PHE A 309 8.10 23.04 7.85
N THR A 310 6.86 22.92 8.34
CA THR A 310 6.34 23.69 9.48
C THR A 310 6.01 22.74 10.62
N TRP A 311 6.07 23.21 11.86
CA TRP A 311 5.62 22.44 13.02
C TRP A 311 4.16 21.98 12.90
N ARG A 312 3.35 22.78 12.25
CA ARG A 312 1.94 22.47 11.97
C ARG A 312 1.78 21.21 11.11
N GLU A 313 2.60 21.03 10.06
CA GLU A 313 2.53 19.86 9.18
C GLU A 313 3.02 18.59 9.88
N ILE A 314 4.05 18.71 10.72
CA ILE A 314 4.51 17.59 11.57
C ILE A 314 3.40 17.18 12.55
N TRP A 315 2.77 18.15 13.21
CA TRP A 315 1.67 17.88 14.13
C TRP A 315 0.48 17.22 13.43
N LYS A 316 0.17 17.66 12.21
CA LYS A 316 -0.87 17.06 11.38
C LYS A 316 -0.53 15.62 11.02
N SER A 317 0.72 15.33 10.59
CA SER A 317 1.18 13.97 10.33
C SER A 317 1.05 13.06 11.55
N LEU A 318 1.44 13.54 12.72
CA LEU A 318 1.29 12.81 13.98
C LEU A 318 -0.18 12.51 14.30
N MET A 319 -1.07 13.48 14.15
CA MET A 319 -2.49 13.31 14.43
C MET A 319 -3.18 12.35 13.46
N GLU A 320 -2.86 12.43 12.15
CA GLU A 320 -3.41 11.49 11.16
C GLU A 320 -2.86 10.07 11.40
N THR A 321 -1.57 9.93 11.65
CA THR A 321 -0.98 8.64 12.05
C THR A 321 -1.65 8.07 13.30
N ALA A 322 -1.86 8.88 14.33
CA ALA A 322 -2.51 8.44 15.57
C ALA A 322 -3.93 7.92 15.31
N LYS A 323 -4.74 8.64 14.52
CA LYS A 323 -6.10 8.22 14.15
C LYS A 323 -6.10 6.87 13.43
N ILE A 324 -5.27 6.71 12.41
CA ILE A 324 -5.17 5.49 11.62
C ILE A 324 -4.68 4.34 12.51
N ASN A 325 -3.64 4.58 13.32
CA ASN A 325 -3.06 3.55 14.18
C ASN A 325 -4.03 3.08 15.28
N VAL A 326 -4.77 3.99 15.91
CA VAL A 326 -5.80 3.62 16.90
C VAL A 326 -6.88 2.75 16.27
N MET A 327 -7.34 3.12 15.08
CA MET A 327 -8.32 2.30 14.33
C MET A 327 -7.77 0.91 14.04
N ILE A 328 -6.55 0.81 13.54
CA ILE A 328 -5.91 -0.49 13.23
C ILE A 328 -5.75 -1.33 14.50
N LEU A 329 -5.24 -0.77 15.59
CA LEU A 329 -5.06 -1.49 16.85
C LEU A 329 -6.39 -1.98 17.43
N PHE A 330 -7.46 -1.20 17.31
CA PHE A 330 -8.79 -1.61 17.76
C PHE A 330 -9.35 -2.76 16.92
N ILE A 331 -9.13 -2.75 15.60
CA ILE A 331 -9.52 -3.85 14.71
C ILE A 331 -8.70 -5.11 15.04
N ILE A 332 -7.38 -4.99 15.26
CA ILE A 332 -6.50 -6.10 15.65
C ILE A 332 -7.00 -6.75 16.94
N ALA A 333 -7.20 -5.95 17.99
CA ALA A 333 -7.68 -6.45 19.27
C ALA A 333 -9.04 -7.16 19.11
N GLY A 334 -9.95 -6.56 18.36
CA GLY A 334 -11.25 -7.17 18.05
C GLY A 334 -11.13 -8.52 17.33
N SER A 335 -10.24 -8.60 16.34
CA SER A 335 -10.01 -9.83 15.56
C SER A 335 -9.36 -10.94 16.38
N LEU A 336 -8.42 -10.62 17.26
CA LEU A 336 -7.77 -11.64 18.11
C LEU A 336 -8.76 -12.24 19.11
N VAL A 337 -9.62 -11.42 19.74
CA VAL A 337 -10.70 -11.91 20.59
C VAL A 337 -11.73 -12.71 19.78
N PHE A 338 -12.02 -12.29 18.54
CA PHE A 338 -12.88 -13.05 17.62
C PHE A 338 -12.30 -14.43 17.29
N SER A 339 -10.98 -14.50 17.06
CA SER A 339 -10.26 -15.77 16.83
C SER A 339 -10.41 -16.72 18.02
N GLN A 340 -10.33 -16.20 19.26
CA GLN A 340 -10.56 -16.99 20.47
C GLN A 340 -12.01 -17.51 20.52
N ALA A 341 -13.00 -16.68 20.20
CA ALA A 341 -14.40 -17.09 20.17
C ALA A 341 -14.65 -18.19 19.12
N LEU A 342 -14.05 -18.07 17.91
CA LEU A 342 -14.08 -19.10 16.89
C LEU A 342 -13.46 -20.42 17.35
N SER A 343 -12.30 -20.36 17.98
CA SER A 343 -11.62 -21.55 18.51
C SER A 343 -12.44 -22.22 19.61
N ASN A 344 -12.91 -21.44 20.59
CA ASN A 344 -13.72 -22.00 21.70
C ASN A 344 -15.09 -22.54 21.26
N SER A 345 -15.65 -22.02 20.18
CA SER A 345 -16.90 -22.55 19.60
C SER A 345 -16.73 -23.88 18.85
N GLY A 346 -15.50 -24.33 18.61
CA GLY A 346 -15.17 -25.47 17.74
C GLY A 346 -15.37 -25.21 16.25
N ALA A 347 -15.66 -23.96 15.86
CA ALA A 347 -15.89 -23.60 14.46
C ALA A 347 -14.62 -23.76 13.63
N THR A 348 -13.47 -23.37 14.17
CA THR A 348 -12.18 -23.51 13.48
C THR A 348 -11.84 -24.98 13.26
N ASP A 349 -11.89 -25.80 14.31
CA ASP A 349 -11.56 -27.23 14.24
C ASP A 349 -12.50 -27.99 13.30
N GLY A 350 -13.78 -27.68 13.36
CA GLY A 350 -14.78 -28.30 12.47
C GLY A 350 -14.55 -27.96 10.99
N LEU A 351 -14.25 -26.70 10.68
CA LEU A 351 -13.92 -26.30 9.31
C LEU A 351 -12.66 -27.01 8.80
N LEU A 352 -11.61 -27.04 9.61
CA LEU A 352 -10.34 -27.65 9.24
C LEU A 352 -10.48 -29.18 9.03
N GLN A 353 -11.26 -29.86 9.88
CA GLN A 353 -11.57 -31.27 9.69
C GLN A 353 -12.38 -31.49 8.40
N ALA A 354 -13.34 -30.65 8.10
CA ALA A 354 -14.10 -30.74 6.85
C ALA A 354 -13.19 -30.58 5.63
N VAL A 355 -12.29 -29.60 5.62
CA VAL A 355 -11.35 -29.39 4.53
C VAL A 355 -10.37 -30.57 4.40
N SER A 356 -9.84 -31.08 5.53
CA SER A 356 -8.91 -32.22 5.51
C SER A 356 -9.58 -33.51 4.98
N SER A 357 -10.87 -33.71 5.26
CA SER A 357 -11.62 -34.84 4.76
C SER A 357 -11.80 -34.88 3.24
N MET A 358 -11.70 -33.71 2.58
CA MET A 358 -11.80 -33.57 1.12
C MET A 358 -10.57 -34.07 0.37
N LYS A 359 -9.46 -34.39 1.09
CA LYS A 359 -8.20 -34.87 0.51
C LYS A 359 -7.69 -34.02 -0.64
N LEU A 360 -7.76 -32.69 -0.48
CA LEU A 360 -7.29 -31.73 -1.47
C LEU A 360 -5.76 -31.71 -1.48
N ASP A 361 -5.18 -31.39 -2.63
CA ASP A 361 -3.74 -31.08 -2.74
C ASP A 361 -3.45 -29.64 -2.31
N GLN A 362 -2.18 -29.39 -2.00
CA GLN A 362 -1.68 -28.08 -1.50
C GLN A 362 -2.08 -26.93 -2.41
N ILE A 363 -1.91 -27.07 -3.73
CA ILE A 363 -2.19 -26.00 -4.70
C ILE A 363 -3.68 -25.67 -4.74
N THR A 364 -4.54 -26.69 -4.72
CA THR A 364 -6.00 -26.51 -4.67
C THR A 364 -6.43 -25.76 -3.42
N VAL A 365 -5.85 -26.06 -2.26
CA VAL A 365 -6.13 -25.33 -1.01
C VAL A 365 -5.71 -23.87 -1.12
N VAL A 366 -4.52 -23.59 -1.64
CA VAL A 366 -4.06 -22.23 -1.87
C VAL A 366 -4.98 -21.46 -2.81
N ILE A 367 -5.44 -22.08 -3.91
CA ILE A 367 -6.38 -21.45 -4.84
C ILE A 367 -7.71 -21.15 -4.14
N ILE A 368 -8.23 -22.06 -3.32
CA ILE A 368 -9.44 -21.81 -2.53
C ILE A 368 -9.25 -20.63 -1.56
N MET A 369 -8.12 -20.58 -0.85
CA MET A 369 -7.78 -19.46 0.05
C MET A 369 -7.76 -18.13 -0.71
N VAL A 370 -7.14 -18.09 -1.88
CA VAL A 370 -7.11 -16.91 -2.77
C VAL A 370 -8.51 -16.51 -3.21
N ILE A 371 -9.35 -17.45 -3.63
CA ILE A 371 -10.74 -17.17 -4.04
C ILE A 371 -11.56 -16.61 -2.89
N VAL A 372 -11.41 -17.16 -1.68
CA VAL A 372 -12.08 -16.66 -0.47
C VAL A 372 -11.64 -15.21 -0.19
N LEU A 373 -10.34 -14.92 -0.27
CA LEU A 373 -9.83 -13.55 -0.08
C LEU A 373 -10.37 -12.59 -1.15
N LEU A 374 -10.36 -12.98 -2.42
CA LEU A 374 -10.91 -12.14 -3.50
C LEU A 374 -12.40 -11.86 -3.29
N PHE A 375 -13.16 -12.86 -2.86
CA PHE A 375 -14.58 -12.70 -2.56
C PHE A 375 -14.80 -11.75 -1.39
N LEU A 376 -14.12 -11.96 -0.26
CA LEU A 376 -14.24 -11.09 0.91
C LEU A 376 -13.78 -9.67 0.63
N GLY A 377 -12.67 -9.52 -0.08
CA GLY A 377 -12.10 -8.20 -0.42
C GLY A 377 -12.97 -7.38 -1.38
N ALA A 378 -13.89 -8.02 -2.10
CA ALA A 378 -14.90 -7.30 -2.87
C ALA A 378 -15.93 -6.56 -1.97
N PHE A 379 -16.03 -6.91 -0.68
CA PHE A 379 -17.03 -6.37 0.24
C PHE A 379 -16.47 -5.62 1.44
N MET A 380 -15.19 -5.81 1.76
CA MET A 380 -14.56 -5.21 2.94
C MET A 380 -13.17 -4.65 2.64
N ASP A 381 -12.64 -3.85 3.56
CA ASP A 381 -11.28 -3.32 3.45
C ASP A 381 -10.22 -4.40 3.73
N GLN A 382 -8.98 -4.09 3.36
CA GLN A 382 -7.84 -5.00 3.44
C GLN A 382 -7.55 -5.52 4.85
N VAL A 383 -7.54 -4.62 5.84
CA VAL A 383 -7.23 -4.98 7.23
C VAL A 383 -8.26 -5.94 7.77
N SER A 384 -9.54 -5.65 7.50
CA SER A 384 -10.68 -6.48 7.92
C SER A 384 -10.65 -7.88 7.30
N MET A 385 -10.42 -7.93 5.99
CA MET A 385 -10.32 -9.19 5.25
C MET A 385 -9.18 -10.07 5.79
N LEU A 386 -8.01 -9.45 5.99
CA LEU A 386 -6.85 -10.11 6.54
C LEU A 386 -7.15 -10.70 7.92
N LEU A 387 -7.66 -9.88 8.83
CA LEU A 387 -7.90 -10.27 10.20
C LEU A 387 -9.03 -11.31 10.35
N LEU A 388 -10.01 -11.31 9.44
CA LEU A 388 -11.07 -12.30 9.41
C LEU A 388 -10.57 -13.68 8.96
N THR A 389 -9.60 -13.71 8.05
CA THR A 389 -9.11 -14.96 7.44
C THR A 389 -7.90 -15.57 8.15
N LEU A 390 -7.10 -14.75 8.84
CA LEU A 390 -5.90 -15.21 9.55
C LEU A 390 -6.12 -16.39 10.50
N PRO A 391 -7.19 -16.45 11.32
CA PRO A 391 -7.42 -17.56 12.23
C PRO A 391 -7.48 -18.93 11.52
N PHE A 392 -7.97 -18.95 10.29
CA PHE A 392 -8.09 -20.17 9.51
C PHE A 392 -6.84 -20.48 8.69
N PHE A 393 -6.17 -19.43 8.17
CA PHE A 393 -5.10 -19.59 7.21
C PHE A 393 -3.74 -19.81 7.87
N LEU A 394 -3.42 -19.05 8.91
CA LEU A 394 -2.07 -18.96 9.45
C LEU A 394 -1.98 -19.14 10.97
N MET A 395 -3.07 -18.94 11.72
CA MET A 395 -3.00 -18.95 13.18
C MET A 395 -3.36 -20.32 13.75
N GLY A 396 -2.59 -20.72 14.79
CA GLY A 396 -2.84 -21.94 15.55
C GLY A 396 -2.18 -23.19 14.97
N ALA A 397 -2.08 -24.22 15.81
CA ALA A 397 -1.42 -25.49 15.50
C ALA A 397 -2.13 -26.33 14.42
N GLN A 398 -3.36 -25.99 14.08
CA GLN A 398 -4.18 -26.68 13.08
C GLN A 398 -4.57 -25.76 11.90
N SER A 399 -3.81 -24.67 11.64
CA SER A 399 -4.10 -23.83 10.48
C SER A 399 -3.93 -24.57 9.16
N LEU A 400 -4.62 -24.10 8.11
CA LEU A 400 -4.49 -24.68 6.76
C LEU A 400 -3.03 -24.64 6.28
N GLN A 401 -2.26 -23.63 6.66
CA GLN A 401 -0.85 -23.52 6.33
C GLN A 401 -0.05 -24.71 6.87
N ILE A 402 -0.22 -25.09 8.13
CA ILE A 402 0.49 -26.21 8.77
C ILE A 402 -0.03 -27.56 8.25
N MET A 403 -1.36 -27.68 8.16
CA MET A 403 -2.01 -28.92 7.72
C MET A 403 -1.59 -29.36 6.31
N PHE A 404 -1.40 -28.41 5.40
CA PHE A 404 -1.01 -28.68 4.01
C PHE A 404 0.46 -28.37 3.72
N ASN A 405 1.28 -28.13 4.75
CA ASN A 405 2.71 -27.82 4.65
C ASN A 405 3.03 -26.71 3.65
N ILE A 406 2.24 -25.63 3.69
CA ILE A 406 2.39 -24.48 2.80
C ILE A 406 3.53 -23.60 3.35
N ASP A 407 4.42 -23.10 2.48
CA ASP A 407 5.43 -22.11 2.90
C ASP A 407 4.71 -20.82 3.33
N VAL A 408 4.98 -20.39 4.57
CA VAL A 408 4.24 -19.28 5.19
C VAL A 408 4.57 -17.95 4.54
N ILE A 409 5.82 -17.72 4.15
CA ILE A 409 6.22 -16.45 3.51
C ILE A 409 5.61 -16.34 2.12
N TRP A 410 5.66 -17.43 1.35
CA TRP A 410 4.99 -17.50 0.05
C TRP A 410 3.50 -17.23 0.17
N LEU A 411 2.80 -17.91 1.09
CA LEU A 411 1.37 -17.71 1.30
C LEU A 411 1.04 -16.26 1.65
N MET A 412 1.84 -15.64 2.55
CA MET A 412 1.64 -14.24 2.92
C MET A 412 1.84 -13.29 1.73
N VAL A 413 2.79 -13.54 0.84
CA VAL A 413 2.95 -12.75 -0.39
C VAL A 413 1.74 -12.91 -1.31
N LEU A 414 1.22 -14.13 -1.47
CA LEU A 414 -0.03 -14.35 -2.24
C LEU A 414 -1.21 -13.60 -1.61
N MET A 415 -1.33 -13.60 -0.27
CA MET A 415 -2.36 -12.84 0.43
C MET A 415 -2.24 -11.34 0.12
N LEU A 416 -1.05 -10.74 0.19
CA LEU A 416 -0.85 -9.33 -0.12
C LEU A 416 -1.27 -8.97 -1.55
N ILE A 417 -0.89 -9.78 -2.55
CA ILE A 417 -1.29 -9.54 -3.95
C ILE A 417 -2.80 -9.71 -4.11
N THR A 418 -3.38 -10.71 -3.47
CA THR A 418 -4.83 -10.93 -3.52
C THR A 418 -5.61 -9.76 -2.92
N MET A 419 -5.09 -9.18 -1.84
CA MET A 419 -5.64 -7.96 -1.22
C MET A 419 -5.56 -6.76 -2.17
N GLU A 420 -4.48 -6.65 -2.94
CA GLU A 420 -4.32 -5.61 -3.95
C GLU A 420 -5.37 -5.74 -5.06
N ILE A 421 -5.51 -6.93 -5.64
CA ILE A 421 -6.52 -7.23 -6.66
C ILE A 421 -7.92 -6.88 -6.15
N SER A 422 -8.22 -7.22 -4.91
CA SER A 422 -9.53 -7.00 -4.31
C SER A 422 -9.91 -5.53 -4.21
N LEU A 423 -8.95 -4.63 -3.99
CA LEU A 423 -9.18 -3.18 -3.96
C LEU A 423 -9.60 -2.59 -5.30
N LEU A 424 -9.26 -3.26 -6.39
CA LEU A 424 -9.61 -2.88 -7.77
C LEU A 424 -10.84 -3.62 -8.27
N THR A 425 -11.35 -4.62 -7.52
CA THR A 425 -12.42 -5.50 -7.98
C THR A 425 -13.80 -5.00 -7.54
N PRO A 426 -14.76 -4.83 -8.48
CA PRO A 426 -16.15 -4.52 -8.13
C PRO A 426 -16.77 -5.66 -7.29
N PRO A 427 -17.79 -5.38 -6.45
CA PRO A 427 -18.63 -4.18 -6.39
C PRO A 427 -18.10 -3.05 -5.52
N PHE A 428 -17.27 -3.32 -4.52
CA PHE A 428 -16.85 -2.28 -3.56
C PHE A 428 -15.45 -1.72 -3.82
N GLY A 429 -14.58 -2.37 -4.57
CA GLY A 429 -13.23 -1.96 -4.89
C GLY A 429 -12.85 -0.54 -4.44
N LEU A 430 -12.27 -0.42 -3.25
CA LEU A 430 -12.12 0.87 -2.56
C LEU A 430 -11.37 1.92 -3.40
N LEU A 431 -10.36 1.49 -4.17
CA LEU A 431 -9.60 2.38 -5.05
C LEU A 431 -10.43 2.90 -6.23
N LEU A 432 -11.43 2.14 -6.67
CA LEU A 432 -12.36 2.58 -7.72
C LEU A 432 -13.17 3.78 -7.26
N TYR A 433 -13.63 3.76 -5.99
CA TYR A 433 -14.38 4.89 -5.41
C TYR A 433 -13.49 6.08 -5.09
N VAL A 434 -12.26 5.84 -4.61
CA VAL A 434 -11.27 6.91 -4.42
C VAL A 434 -10.99 7.61 -5.74
N MET A 435 -10.73 6.84 -6.81
CA MET A 435 -10.51 7.41 -8.15
C MET A 435 -11.75 8.14 -8.67
N LYS A 436 -12.96 7.58 -8.49
CA LYS A 436 -14.20 8.22 -8.86
C LYS A 436 -14.42 9.55 -8.14
N GLY A 437 -14.02 9.64 -6.86
CA GLY A 437 -14.11 10.88 -6.05
C GLY A 437 -13.19 12.00 -6.56
N ILE A 438 -12.06 11.63 -7.18
CA ILE A 438 -11.07 12.57 -7.72
C ILE A 438 -11.36 12.90 -9.19
N ALA A 439 -11.92 11.93 -9.93
CA ALA A 439 -12.18 12.08 -11.36
C ALA A 439 -13.22 13.19 -11.64
N PRO A 440 -13.13 13.88 -12.77
CA PRO A 440 -14.12 14.86 -13.17
C PRO A 440 -15.54 14.29 -13.16
N PHE A 441 -16.52 15.11 -12.82
CA PHE A 441 -17.93 14.71 -12.64
C PHE A 441 -18.50 13.88 -13.81
N LYS A 442 -18.05 14.14 -15.04
CA LYS A 442 -18.49 13.42 -16.24
C LYS A 442 -18.04 11.96 -16.35
N VAL A 443 -16.99 11.56 -15.61
CA VAL A 443 -16.48 10.18 -15.63
C VAL A 443 -17.42 9.27 -14.85
N THR A 444 -17.87 8.19 -15.47
CA THR A 444 -18.75 7.20 -14.85
C THR A 444 -17.95 6.17 -14.04
N ILE A 445 -18.58 5.51 -13.05
CA ILE A 445 -17.93 4.42 -12.30
C ILE A 445 -17.56 3.27 -13.23
N GLY A 446 -18.36 3.00 -14.27
CA GLY A 446 -18.07 1.98 -15.28
C GLY A 446 -16.77 2.25 -16.04
N GLU A 447 -16.48 3.51 -16.39
CA GLU A 447 -15.21 3.90 -17.02
C GLU A 447 -14.03 3.72 -16.06
N VAL A 448 -14.21 3.99 -14.77
CA VAL A 448 -13.18 3.73 -13.75
C VAL A 448 -12.89 2.24 -13.66
N VAL A 449 -13.93 1.40 -13.56
CA VAL A 449 -13.79 -0.07 -13.54
C VAL A 449 -13.09 -0.58 -14.79
N MET A 450 -13.55 -0.14 -15.98
CA MET A 450 -12.95 -0.56 -17.25
C MET A 450 -11.47 -0.14 -17.39
N SER A 451 -11.07 0.95 -16.75
CA SER A 451 -9.68 1.37 -16.73
C SER A 451 -8.80 0.52 -15.80
N ALA A 452 -9.38 -0.10 -14.77
CA ALA A 452 -8.67 -0.99 -13.85
C ALA A 452 -8.49 -2.42 -14.42
N LEU A 453 -9.42 -2.92 -15.24
CA LEU A 453 -9.44 -4.32 -15.70
C LEU A 453 -8.12 -4.83 -16.30
N PRO A 454 -7.41 -4.11 -17.18
CA PRO A 454 -6.13 -4.60 -17.71
C PRO A 454 -5.07 -4.79 -16.63
N PHE A 455 -5.07 -3.95 -15.60
CA PHE A 455 -4.13 -4.01 -14.49
C PHE A 455 -4.49 -5.17 -13.56
N ILE A 456 -5.77 -5.38 -13.26
CA ILE A 456 -6.25 -6.57 -12.56
C ILE A 456 -5.81 -7.85 -13.29
N ALA A 457 -5.91 -7.88 -14.61
CA ALA A 457 -5.47 -9.04 -15.39
C ALA A 457 -3.96 -9.30 -15.26
N ILE A 458 -3.14 -8.24 -15.19
CA ILE A 458 -1.70 -8.35 -14.94
C ILE A 458 -1.42 -8.85 -13.51
N GLU A 459 -2.12 -8.32 -12.51
CA GLU A 459 -2.00 -8.77 -11.12
C GLU A 459 -2.40 -10.23 -10.95
N VAL A 460 -3.50 -10.67 -11.56
CA VAL A 460 -3.92 -12.07 -11.61
C VAL A 460 -2.89 -12.95 -12.31
N PHE A 461 -2.27 -12.46 -13.39
CA PHE A 461 -1.18 -13.18 -14.05
C PHE A 461 0.03 -13.34 -13.12
N VAL A 462 0.44 -12.29 -12.41
CA VAL A 462 1.55 -12.37 -11.44
C VAL A 462 1.19 -13.31 -10.29
N LEU A 463 -0.04 -13.24 -9.78
CA LEU A 463 -0.53 -14.15 -8.75
C LEU A 463 -0.47 -15.61 -9.22
N ALA A 464 -0.95 -15.90 -10.43
CA ALA A 464 -0.87 -17.24 -11.03
C ALA A 464 0.58 -17.70 -11.24
N LEU A 465 1.48 -16.79 -11.66
CA LEU A 465 2.91 -17.07 -11.79
C LEU A 465 3.53 -17.46 -10.44
N LEU A 466 3.21 -16.74 -9.36
CA LEU A 466 3.72 -17.03 -8.03
C LEU A 466 3.15 -18.32 -7.43
N ILE A 467 1.94 -18.71 -7.81
CA ILE A 467 1.37 -20.02 -7.46
C ILE A 467 2.12 -21.14 -8.20
N ALA A 468 2.44 -20.91 -9.48
CA ALA A 468 3.16 -21.90 -10.31
C ALA A 468 4.65 -21.97 -9.99
N VAL A 469 5.28 -20.86 -9.59
CA VAL A 469 6.73 -20.73 -9.33
C VAL A 469 6.94 -20.00 -7.99
N PRO A 470 6.79 -20.70 -6.85
CA PRO A 470 6.95 -20.12 -5.51
C PRO A 470 8.32 -19.45 -5.28
N GLU A 471 9.36 -19.94 -5.98
CA GLU A 471 10.73 -19.44 -5.87
C GLU A 471 10.83 -17.94 -6.15
N VAL A 472 9.98 -17.38 -6.99
CA VAL A 472 9.97 -15.93 -7.27
C VAL A 472 9.71 -15.10 -6.02
N ALA A 473 8.92 -15.61 -5.07
CA ALA A 473 8.67 -14.95 -3.80
C ALA A 473 9.71 -15.28 -2.74
N ILE A 474 10.17 -16.55 -2.66
CA ILE A 474 10.99 -17.03 -1.54
C ILE A 474 12.50 -16.96 -1.80
N TRP A 475 12.95 -16.76 -3.07
CA TRP A 475 14.36 -16.73 -3.42
C TRP A 475 15.14 -15.62 -2.68
N LEU A 476 14.65 -14.39 -2.71
CA LEU A 476 15.33 -13.26 -2.07
C LEU A 476 15.38 -13.38 -0.53
N PRO A 477 14.30 -13.76 0.17
CA PRO A 477 14.33 -14.06 1.59
C PRO A 477 15.30 -15.17 1.97
N SER A 478 15.46 -16.20 1.13
CA SER A 478 16.38 -17.32 1.40
C SER A 478 17.86 -16.90 1.43
N MET A 479 18.21 -15.78 0.80
CA MET A 479 19.57 -15.22 0.84
C MET A 479 19.89 -14.49 2.15
N VAL A 480 18.87 -14.17 2.95
CA VAL A 480 18.99 -13.40 4.20
C VAL A 480 19.02 -14.29 5.45
N LYS A 481 19.19 -15.59 5.26
CA LYS A 481 19.27 -16.58 6.36
C LYS A 481 20.42 -16.35 7.31
#